data_a6ac5b60914ba0c4b83a0d4711602b57
#
_entry.id   a6ac5b60914ba0c4b83a0d4711602b57
#
_cell.length_a   1.000
_cell.length_b   1.000
_cell.length_c   1.000
_cell.angle_alpha   90.00
_cell.angle_beta   90.00
_cell.angle_gamma   90.00
#
_symmetry.space_group_name_H-M   'P 1'
#
loop_
_entity.id
_entity.type
_entity.pdbx_description
1 polymer ?
#
loop_
_entity_poly.entity_id
_entity_poly.type
_entity_poly.pdbx_seq_one_letter_code
_entity_poly.pdbx_strand_id
1 'polypeptide(L)'
;QHIAIAAIRVTSRVRESYPARKAPMASPKLGAVSIASRWRELQGSGSWAGLLDPLDADLRASIIAYGEHAQAAYDGLNSEKRSPNAGRCLYSQENLLTAAEVSHPEHYTVTKFLYATEDLDNVRVFNKSVANAFFVHPVVRPAKAPPGRPSTWIGYVAVATDKGAVALGRRDIVVAWRGTVERPEVAKDLAFGCVSAAKVLQGTSADNKFRCARVHGGFLSVYTASDPDNNDMASARDQALEEVRRLMEVHKDEVTSITVTGHSLGAALATLNAVDMVASGVNMPPALSQQPPCPVTAILFACPKVGNSWFKAAFASFPTLRALHVKNFWDMVPRMPPLYTDAATVTLHIDTTRSPDLRRCNFELMNPFGDVLMFHNLECYLHGVAGDHGAHRDFELVVDRDVALVNKSSNALIDKYPVPASWWVAKNKFMVKQADGHWELMDG
;
A
#
# COMPACT_ATOMS: atom_id res chain seq x y z
N GLN A 1 -6.39 -68.36 -8.65
CA GLN A 1 -5.67 -67.78 -7.50
C GLN A 1 -6.25 -66.38 -7.23
N HIS A 2 -7.00 -66.27 -6.14
CA HIS A 2 -7.72 -65.08 -5.71
C HIS A 2 -6.77 -64.18 -4.90
N ILE A 3 -6.60 -62.93 -5.30
CA ILE A 3 -6.00 -61.89 -4.47
C ILE A 3 -7.16 -61.07 -3.90
N ALA A 4 -7.31 -61.14 -2.56
CA ALA A 4 -8.30 -60.40 -1.81
C ALA A 4 -7.83 -58.93 -1.65
N ILE A 5 -8.68 -57.99 -2.08
CA ILE A 5 -8.51 -56.56 -1.84
C ILE A 5 -9.07 -56.25 -0.46
N ALA A 6 -8.20 -55.90 0.48
CA ALA A 6 -8.59 -55.43 1.79
C ALA A 6 -9.14 -54.00 1.71
N ALA A 7 -10.43 -53.81 1.96
CA ALA A 7 -11.05 -52.51 2.08
C ALA A 7 -10.63 -51.87 3.44
N ILE A 8 -9.85 -50.79 3.40
CA ILE A 8 -9.56 -49.96 4.54
C ILE A 8 -10.80 -49.12 4.85
N ARG A 9 -11.50 -49.42 5.94
CA ARG A 9 -12.55 -48.53 6.47
C ARG A 9 -11.90 -47.27 7.02
N VAL A 10 -12.08 -46.16 6.35
CA VAL A 10 -11.83 -44.84 6.88
C VAL A 10 -12.91 -44.52 7.90
N THR A 11 -12.58 -44.51 9.17
CA THR A 11 -13.47 -44.08 10.24
C THR A 11 -13.69 -42.58 10.10
N SER A 12 -14.95 -42.18 9.95
CA SER A 12 -15.42 -40.81 9.98
C SER A 12 -14.97 -40.12 11.26
N ARG A 13 -13.97 -39.24 11.20
CA ARG A 13 -13.68 -38.31 12.28
C ARG A 13 -14.86 -37.35 12.39
N VAL A 14 -15.40 -37.26 13.59
CA VAL A 14 -16.40 -36.32 14.03
C VAL A 14 -15.96 -34.92 13.63
N ARG A 15 -16.81 -34.20 12.89
CA ARG A 15 -16.69 -32.76 12.67
C ARG A 15 -16.70 -32.09 14.04
N GLU A 16 -15.56 -31.64 14.53
CA GLU A 16 -15.54 -30.61 15.55
C GLU A 16 -16.04 -29.34 14.91
N SER A 17 -17.30 -28.99 15.21
CA SER A 17 -17.86 -27.71 14.85
C SER A 17 -17.00 -26.61 15.48
N TYR A 18 -16.49 -25.69 14.67
CA TYR A 18 -15.88 -24.45 15.15
C TYR A 18 -16.78 -23.84 16.22
N PRO A 19 -16.21 -23.34 17.33
CA PRO A 19 -17.00 -22.53 18.24
C PRO A 19 -17.56 -21.36 17.42
N ALA A 20 -18.90 -21.31 17.32
CA ALA A 20 -19.58 -20.22 16.65
C ALA A 20 -18.97 -18.90 17.16
N ARG A 21 -18.39 -18.10 16.28
CA ARG A 21 -18.04 -16.72 16.61
C ARG A 21 -19.23 -16.13 17.32
N LYS A 22 -19.07 -15.55 18.50
CA LYS A 22 -20.08 -14.62 19.03
C LYS A 22 -20.32 -13.65 17.90
N ALA A 23 -21.55 -13.60 17.40
CA ALA A 23 -21.93 -12.65 16.37
C ALA A 23 -21.38 -11.29 16.85
N PRO A 24 -20.59 -10.57 16.04
CA PRO A 24 -20.13 -9.24 16.39
C PRO A 24 -21.41 -8.51 16.80
N MET A 25 -21.38 -7.81 17.93
CA MET A 25 -22.45 -6.90 18.29
C MET A 25 -22.71 -6.08 17.03
N ALA A 26 -23.95 -6.11 16.54
CA ALA A 26 -24.31 -5.48 15.29
C ALA A 26 -23.73 -4.07 15.31
N SER A 27 -22.59 -3.88 14.66
CA SER A 27 -22.03 -2.56 14.45
C SER A 27 -23.14 -1.77 13.81
N PRO A 28 -23.47 -0.57 14.28
CA PRO A 28 -24.43 0.26 13.61
C PRO A 28 -24.02 0.20 12.14
N LYS A 29 -24.92 -0.20 11.22
CA LYS A 29 -24.65 -0.24 9.80
C LYS A 29 -24.04 1.12 9.48
N LEU A 30 -22.70 1.17 9.28
CA LEU A 30 -22.02 2.40 8.89
C LEU A 30 -22.66 2.79 7.56
N GLY A 31 -23.56 3.76 7.61
CA GLY A 31 -24.34 4.11 6.46
C GLY A 31 -23.41 4.80 5.45
N ALA A 32 -23.48 4.42 4.19
CA ALA A 32 -22.85 5.13 3.07
C ALA A 32 -23.06 6.66 3.14
N VAL A 33 -24.13 7.10 3.79
CA VAL A 33 -24.45 8.51 4.06
C VAL A 33 -23.44 9.19 4.98
N SER A 34 -22.86 8.49 5.96
CA SER A 34 -21.88 9.10 6.89
C SER A 34 -20.56 9.41 6.17
N ILE A 35 -19.98 8.46 5.46
CA ILE A 35 -18.73 8.66 4.71
C ILE A 35 -18.89 9.78 3.67
N ALA A 36 -19.96 9.74 2.88
CA ALA A 36 -20.21 10.75 1.85
C ALA A 36 -20.33 12.18 2.40
N SER A 37 -20.97 12.34 3.56
CA SER A 37 -21.14 13.67 4.18
C SER A 37 -19.88 14.22 4.84
N ARG A 38 -18.97 13.33 5.31
CA ARG A 38 -17.76 13.63 6.08
C ARG A 38 -16.47 13.49 5.28
N TRP A 39 -16.55 13.25 3.97
CA TRP A 39 -15.39 12.86 3.19
C TRP A 39 -14.20 13.82 3.30
N ARG A 40 -14.44 15.14 3.42
CA ARG A 40 -13.35 16.11 3.57
C ARG A 40 -12.59 15.92 4.89
N GLU A 41 -13.29 15.64 5.96
CA GLU A 41 -12.74 15.35 7.28
C GLU A 41 -11.92 14.04 7.21
N LEU A 42 -12.49 12.99 6.63
CA LEU A 42 -11.84 11.69 6.43
C LEU A 42 -10.60 11.78 5.53
N GLN A 43 -10.58 12.73 4.58
CA GLN A 43 -9.43 13.08 3.74
C GLN A 43 -8.49 14.11 4.40
N GLY A 44 -8.65 14.37 5.70
CA GLY A 44 -7.71 15.15 6.50
C GLY A 44 -7.82 16.66 6.39
N SER A 45 -8.99 17.22 6.02
CA SER A 45 -9.17 18.69 6.00
C SER A 45 -8.87 19.35 7.34
N GLY A 46 -9.15 18.65 8.46
CA GLY A 46 -8.80 19.04 9.83
C GLY A 46 -7.57 18.32 10.38
N SER A 47 -6.69 17.78 9.55
CA SER A 47 -5.53 16.96 9.97
C SER A 47 -5.93 15.79 10.90
N TRP A 48 -7.12 15.23 10.69
CA TRP A 48 -7.72 14.14 11.48
C TRP A 48 -7.81 14.39 12.98
N ALA A 49 -7.86 15.66 13.40
CA ALA A 49 -7.99 16.03 14.81
C ALA A 49 -9.25 15.39 15.42
N GLY A 50 -9.07 14.65 16.53
CA GLY A 50 -10.15 13.95 17.23
C GLY A 50 -10.64 12.66 16.57
N LEU A 51 -10.05 12.22 15.45
CA LEU A 51 -10.45 10.99 14.76
C LEU A 51 -9.51 9.81 14.99
N LEU A 52 -8.33 10.01 15.60
CA LEU A 52 -7.29 8.97 15.70
C LEU A 52 -7.32 8.23 17.05
N ASP A 53 -7.81 8.84 18.10
CA ASP A 53 -7.90 8.22 19.43
C ASP A 53 -9.14 8.72 20.17
N PRO A 54 -10.20 7.89 20.30
CA PRO A 54 -10.35 6.59 19.67
C PRO A 54 -10.42 6.70 18.14
N LEU A 55 -9.93 5.69 17.42
CA LEU A 55 -9.99 5.70 15.96
C LEU A 55 -11.46 5.69 15.49
N ASP A 56 -11.84 6.77 14.80
CA ASP A 56 -13.18 6.96 14.23
C ASP A 56 -13.53 5.81 13.27
N ALA A 57 -14.77 5.35 13.33
CA ALA A 57 -15.20 4.17 12.57
C ALA A 57 -15.18 4.40 11.04
N ASP A 58 -15.59 5.57 10.56
CA ASP A 58 -15.57 5.90 9.12
C ASP A 58 -14.13 6.09 8.62
N LEU A 59 -13.27 6.70 9.44
CA LEU A 59 -11.85 6.84 9.13
C LEU A 59 -11.17 5.46 9.09
N ARG A 60 -11.47 4.57 10.04
CA ARG A 60 -10.99 3.19 10.05
C ARG A 60 -11.36 2.45 8.76
N ALA A 61 -12.62 2.51 8.36
CA ALA A 61 -13.10 1.90 7.12
C ALA A 61 -12.40 2.49 5.89
N SER A 62 -12.21 3.81 5.85
CA SER A 62 -11.49 4.50 4.76
C SER A 62 -10.02 4.07 4.68
N ILE A 63 -9.31 3.98 5.82
CA ILE A 63 -7.92 3.52 5.86
C ILE A 63 -7.82 2.09 5.33
N ILE A 64 -8.72 1.19 5.74
CA ILE A 64 -8.74 -0.20 5.27
C ILE A 64 -8.98 -0.25 3.77
N ALA A 65 -9.96 0.48 3.25
CA ALA A 65 -10.27 0.50 1.82
C ALA A 65 -9.05 0.95 0.98
N TYR A 66 -8.34 2.02 1.37
CA TYR A 66 -7.13 2.44 0.65
C TYR A 66 -5.96 1.47 0.85
N GLY A 67 -5.90 0.78 1.98
CA GLY A 67 -4.94 -0.31 2.20
C GLY A 67 -5.19 -1.50 1.28
N GLU A 68 -6.44 -1.84 1.00
CA GLU A 68 -6.82 -2.88 0.04
C GLU A 68 -6.43 -2.49 -1.39
N HIS A 69 -6.57 -1.22 -1.77
CA HIS A 69 -6.02 -0.73 -3.04
C HIS A 69 -4.49 -0.89 -3.12
N ALA A 70 -3.78 -0.62 -2.02
CA ALA A 70 -2.33 -0.85 -1.95
C ALA A 70 -1.99 -2.35 -2.01
N GLN A 71 -2.81 -3.22 -1.38
CA GLN A 71 -2.63 -4.68 -1.42
C GLN A 71 -2.90 -5.23 -2.83
N ALA A 72 -3.91 -4.73 -3.54
CA ALA A 72 -4.20 -5.12 -4.92
C ALA A 72 -3.00 -4.90 -5.86
N ALA A 73 -2.16 -3.89 -5.58
CA ALA A 73 -0.92 -3.69 -6.32
C ALA A 73 0.13 -4.79 -6.08
N TYR A 74 0.09 -5.50 -4.96
CA TYR A 74 0.90 -6.70 -4.74
C TYR A 74 0.26 -7.94 -5.36
N ASP A 75 -1.03 -8.14 -5.13
CA ASP A 75 -1.77 -9.33 -5.54
C ASP A 75 -1.85 -9.47 -7.07
N GLY A 76 -1.80 -8.36 -7.78
CA GLY A 76 -1.81 -8.34 -9.24
C GLY A 76 -0.45 -8.63 -9.89
N LEU A 77 0.67 -8.64 -9.17
CA LEU A 77 1.98 -8.81 -9.79
C LEU A 77 2.25 -10.28 -10.18
N ASN A 78 2.62 -10.51 -11.43
CA ASN A 78 3.21 -11.77 -11.86
C ASN A 78 4.70 -11.82 -11.46
N SER A 79 4.99 -12.46 -10.33
CA SER A 79 6.35 -12.66 -9.83
C SER A 79 7.01 -13.97 -10.30
N GLU A 80 6.36 -14.79 -11.14
CA GLU A 80 6.93 -16.05 -11.66
C GLU A 80 7.99 -15.73 -12.70
N LYS A 81 9.27 -15.85 -12.32
CA LYS A 81 10.44 -15.48 -13.16
C LYS A 81 10.53 -16.25 -14.48
N ARG A 82 9.91 -17.45 -14.58
CA ARG A 82 9.86 -18.27 -15.80
C ARG A 82 8.70 -17.90 -16.71
N SER A 83 7.78 -17.09 -16.25
CA SER A 83 6.68 -16.62 -17.08
C SER A 83 7.17 -15.61 -18.13
N PRO A 84 6.72 -15.70 -19.39
CA PRO A 84 6.99 -14.66 -20.39
C PRO A 84 6.36 -13.31 -20.01
N ASN A 85 5.41 -13.32 -19.09
CA ASN A 85 4.74 -12.14 -18.54
C ASN A 85 5.23 -11.77 -17.13
N ALA A 86 6.41 -12.27 -16.71
CA ALA A 86 7.02 -11.88 -15.44
C ALA A 86 7.15 -10.35 -15.34
N GLY A 87 6.80 -9.78 -14.19
CA GLY A 87 6.83 -8.34 -13.97
C GLY A 87 5.61 -7.59 -14.50
N ARG A 88 4.65 -8.24 -15.14
CA ARG A 88 3.38 -7.64 -15.58
C ARG A 88 2.27 -7.89 -14.58
N CYS A 89 1.13 -7.19 -14.74
CA CYS A 89 -0.07 -7.50 -13.99
C CYS A 89 -0.69 -8.82 -14.50
N LEU A 90 -1.12 -9.68 -13.56
CA LEU A 90 -1.82 -10.95 -13.83
C LEU A 90 -3.22 -10.75 -14.42
N TYR A 91 -3.83 -9.59 -14.13
CA TYR A 91 -5.22 -9.30 -14.45
C TYR A 91 -5.32 -8.16 -15.46
N SER A 92 -6.44 -8.09 -16.16
CA SER A 92 -6.78 -6.90 -16.94
C SER A 92 -7.16 -5.73 -16.02
N GLN A 93 -7.18 -4.50 -16.54
CA GLN A 93 -7.61 -3.32 -15.77
C GLN A 93 -9.03 -3.49 -15.20
N GLU A 94 -9.93 -4.09 -15.98
CA GLU A 94 -11.33 -4.30 -15.60
C GLU A 94 -11.48 -5.31 -14.44
N ASN A 95 -10.58 -6.28 -14.36
CA ASN A 95 -10.69 -7.40 -13.43
C ASN A 95 -9.81 -7.27 -12.19
N LEU A 96 -8.83 -6.33 -12.18
CA LEU A 96 -7.84 -6.24 -11.10
C LEU A 96 -8.48 -6.15 -9.71
N LEU A 97 -9.40 -5.22 -9.51
CA LEU A 97 -9.96 -4.96 -8.18
C LEU A 97 -10.83 -6.13 -7.68
N THR A 98 -11.59 -6.75 -8.57
CA THR A 98 -12.38 -7.94 -8.25
C THR A 98 -11.49 -9.15 -7.97
N ALA A 99 -10.47 -9.38 -8.80
CA ALA A 99 -9.57 -10.52 -8.66
C ALA A 99 -8.64 -10.39 -7.43
N ALA A 100 -8.30 -9.17 -7.01
CA ALA A 100 -7.53 -8.89 -5.80
C ALA A 100 -8.39 -8.81 -4.53
N GLU A 101 -9.71 -9.07 -4.64
CA GLU A 101 -10.66 -9.08 -3.51
C GLU A 101 -10.74 -7.75 -2.75
N VAL A 102 -10.65 -6.62 -3.49
CA VAL A 102 -10.91 -5.31 -2.91
C VAL A 102 -12.37 -5.23 -2.46
N SER A 103 -12.63 -4.71 -1.28
CA SER A 103 -13.99 -4.48 -0.78
C SER A 103 -14.71 -3.48 -1.68
N HIS A 104 -15.80 -3.67 -2.24
CA HIS A 104 -16.50 -2.77 -3.18
C HIS A 104 -15.73 -2.48 -4.48
N PRO A 105 -15.30 -3.52 -5.21
CA PRO A 105 -14.56 -3.33 -6.45
C PRO A 105 -15.35 -2.53 -7.50
N GLU A 106 -16.69 -2.56 -7.42
CA GLU A 106 -17.61 -1.82 -8.29
C GLU A 106 -17.61 -0.30 -8.04
N HIS A 107 -17.00 0.18 -6.96
CA HIS A 107 -16.88 1.61 -6.69
C HIS A 107 -15.79 2.28 -7.51
N TYR A 108 -14.87 1.54 -8.11
CA TYR A 108 -13.77 2.08 -8.87
C TYR A 108 -13.57 1.38 -10.21
N THR A 109 -13.04 2.11 -11.17
CA THR A 109 -12.55 1.59 -12.45
C THR A 109 -11.08 1.89 -12.57
N VAL A 110 -10.25 0.87 -12.84
CA VAL A 110 -8.83 1.06 -13.14
C VAL A 110 -8.70 1.62 -14.55
N THR A 111 -8.00 2.75 -14.69
CA THR A 111 -7.89 3.46 -15.96
C THR A 111 -6.49 3.38 -16.56
N LYS A 112 -5.46 3.16 -15.75
CA LYS A 112 -4.08 3.02 -16.22
C LYS A 112 -3.25 2.14 -15.31
N PHE A 113 -2.45 1.23 -15.87
CA PHE A 113 -1.36 0.56 -15.19
C PHE A 113 -0.10 1.41 -15.26
N LEU A 114 0.69 1.39 -14.19
CA LEU A 114 1.93 2.13 -14.07
C LEU A 114 3.11 1.14 -14.10
N TYR A 115 4.14 1.49 -14.87
CA TYR A 115 5.33 0.68 -15.05
C TYR A 115 6.59 1.47 -14.73
N ALA A 116 7.52 0.88 -14.00
CA ALA A 116 8.86 1.44 -13.79
C ALA A 116 9.86 0.80 -14.76
N THR A 117 10.76 1.59 -15.29
CA THR A 117 11.81 1.13 -16.20
C THR A 117 13.02 0.54 -15.48
N GLU A 118 13.13 0.75 -14.17
CA GLU A 118 14.14 0.12 -13.32
C GLU A 118 13.61 -1.20 -12.74
N ASP A 119 14.44 -2.22 -12.76
CA ASP A 119 14.19 -3.49 -12.10
C ASP A 119 14.30 -3.29 -10.58
N LEU A 120 13.16 -3.25 -9.92
CA LEU A 120 13.06 -3.10 -8.47
C LEU A 120 13.79 -4.23 -7.72
N ASP A 121 13.85 -5.41 -8.33
CA ASP A 121 14.45 -6.60 -7.74
C ASP A 121 15.97 -6.64 -7.97
N ASN A 122 16.52 -5.79 -8.88
CA ASN A 122 17.94 -5.72 -9.24
C ASN A 122 18.54 -4.32 -9.09
N VAL A 123 18.01 -3.46 -8.24
CA VAL A 123 18.75 -2.29 -7.75
C VAL A 123 19.96 -2.83 -6.99
N ARG A 124 20.97 -3.30 -7.74
CA ARG A 124 22.21 -3.81 -7.18
C ARG A 124 22.90 -2.68 -6.45
N VAL A 125 22.73 -2.70 -5.14
CA VAL A 125 23.61 -1.97 -4.26
C VAL A 125 25.03 -2.52 -4.48
N PHE A 126 25.84 -1.77 -5.18
CA PHE A 126 27.26 -2.00 -5.17
C PHE A 126 27.76 -1.74 -3.75
N ASN A 127 27.79 -2.76 -2.89
CA ASN A 127 28.78 -2.77 -1.84
C ASN A 127 29.00 -4.14 -1.19
N LYS A 128 30.21 -4.65 -1.38
CA LYS A 128 30.79 -5.78 -0.66
C LYS A 128 31.20 -5.44 0.80
N SER A 129 30.79 -4.28 1.35
CA SER A 129 31.30 -3.80 2.63
C SER A 129 30.26 -3.06 3.45
N VAL A 130 29.14 -3.70 3.79
CA VAL A 130 28.15 -3.12 4.73
C VAL A 130 28.70 -3.03 6.17
N ALA A 131 29.82 -3.67 6.48
CA ALA A 131 30.44 -3.65 7.82
C ALA A 131 31.10 -2.29 8.20
N ASN A 132 31.28 -1.35 7.26
CA ASN A 132 31.97 -0.08 7.49
C ASN A 132 31.15 1.17 7.15
N ALA A 133 29.85 1.09 6.99
CA ALA A 133 29.01 2.19 6.49
C ALA A 133 28.57 3.19 7.57
N PHE A 134 29.47 3.63 8.43
CA PHE A 134 29.25 4.81 9.27
C PHE A 134 29.85 6.11 8.66
N PHE A 135 30.41 6.08 7.48
CA PHE A 135 31.00 7.25 6.82
C PHE A 135 30.36 7.52 5.45
N VAL A 136 30.16 8.81 5.21
CA VAL A 136 29.57 9.41 4.00
C VAL A 136 30.26 8.85 2.75
N HIS A 137 29.51 8.15 1.88
CA HIS A 137 29.99 7.67 0.60
C HIS A 137 29.42 8.48 -0.57
N PRO A 138 30.22 8.65 -1.65
CA PRO A 138 29.82 9.43 -2.80
C PRO A 138 28.59 8.80 -3.51
N VAL A 139 27.79 9.67 -4.12
CA VAL A 139 26.63 9.32 -4.93
C VAL A 139 27.03 8.30 -5.99
N VAL A 140 26.67 7.04 -5.80
CA VAL A 140 26.78 6.02 -6.83
C VAL A 140 25.54 6.13 -7.71
N ARG A 141 25.73 6.42 -8.99
CA ARG A 141 24.63 6.35 -9.97
C ARG A 141 24.18 4.91 -10.06
N PRO A 142 22.85 4.63 -10.05
CA PRO A 142 22.35 3.28 -10.29
C PRO A 142 22.89 2.77 -11.63
N ALA A 143 23.30 1.50 -11.66
CA ALA A 143 23.73 0.88 -12.91
C ALA A 143 22.55 0.87 -13.89
N LYS A 144 22.78 1.34 -15.12
CA LYS A 144 21.79 1.31 -16.20
C LYS A 144 21.27 -0.14 -16.36
N ALA A 145 19.97 -0.31 -16.39
CA ALA A 145 19.38 -1.61 -16.74
C ALA A 145 19.95 -2.08 -18.10
N PRO A 146 20.20 -3.38 -18.28
CA PRO A 146 20.63 -3.90 -19.58
C PRO A 146 19.60 -3.55 -20.66
N PRO A 147 20.01 -3.22 -21.89
CA PRO A 147 19.11 -2.93 -23.00
C PRO A 147 18.12 -4.09 -23.19
N GLY A 148 16.83 -3.79 -23.33
CA GLY A 148 15.79 -4.77 -23.61
C GLY A 148 15.13 -5.42 -22.41
N ARG A 149 15.35 -4.95 -21.15
CA ARG A 149 14.56 -5.43 -20.02
C ARG A 149 13.16 -4.81 -20.03
N PRO A 150 12.11 -5.64 -19.87
CA PRO A 150 10.75 -5.15 -19.76
C PRO A 150 10.59 -4.32 -18.48
N SER A 151 9.83 -3.23 -18.58
CA SER A 151 9.38 -2.46 -17.44
C SER A 151 8.57 -3.33 -16.47
N THR A 152 8.73 -3.09 -15.17
CA THR A 152 8.00 -3.81 -14.14
C THR A 152 6.75 -3.02 -13.72
N TRP A 153 5.61 -3.70 -13.66
CA TRP A 153 4.37 -3.13 -13.12
C TRP A 153 4.53 -2.70 -11.67
N ILE A 154 4.25 -1.42 -11.39
CA ILE A 154 4.52 -0.83 -10.08
C ILE A 154 3.29 -0.21 -9.42
N GLY A 155 2.17 -0.25 -10.09
CA GLY A 155 0.94 0.32 -9.54
C GLY A 155 -0.11 0.59 -10.60
N TYR A 156 -1.12 1.36 -10.21
CA TYR A 156 -2.21 1.71 -11.10
C TYR A 156 -2.90 3.02 -10.68
N VAL A 157 -3.64 3.59 -11.61
CA VAL A 157 -4.59 4.68 -11.37
C VAL A 157 -6.00 4.13 -11.55
N ALA A 158 -6.89 4.48 -10.63
CA ALA A 158 -8.30 4.17 -10.69
C ALA A 158 -9.13 5.43 -10.38
N VAL A 159 -10.35 5.47 -10.88
CA VAL A 159 -11.30 6.56 -10.61
C VAL A 159 -12.62 5.98 -10.10
N ALA A 160 -13.25 6.68 -9.19
CA ALA A 160 -14.56 6.26 -8.69
C ALA A 160 -15.59 6.21 -9.84
N THR A 161 -16.37 5.16 -9.90
CA THR A 161 -17.56 5.06 -10.76
C THR A 161 -18.66 6.00 -10.26
N ASP A 162 -19.76 6.15 -10.99
CA ASP A 162 -20.90 6.95 -10.49
C ASP A 162 -21.45 6.37 -9.18
N LYS A 163 -21.52 5.03 -9.08
CA LYS A 163 -21.87 4.35 -7.83
C LYS A 163 -20.88 4.67 -6.71
N GLY A 164 -19.58 4.62 -7.00
CA GLY A 164 -18.54 4.99 -6.07
C GLY A 164 -18.60 6.46 -5.67
N ALA A 165 -18.82 7.38 -6.62
CA ALA A 165 -18.92 8.80 -6.34
C ALA A 165 -20.08 9.12 -5.40
N VAL A 166 -21.24 8.47 -5.56
CA VAL A 166 -22.38 8.58 -4.65
C VAL A 166 -22.02 8.04 -3.25
N ALA A 167 -21.41 6.86 -3.16
CA ALA A 167 -21.03 6.25 -1.89
C ALA A 167 -19.97 7.06 -1.13
N LEU A 168 -19.06 7.70 -1.83
CA LEU A 168 -17.94 8.47 -1.29
C LEU A 168 -18.25 9.98 -1.12
N GLY A 169 -19.32 10.46 -1.73
CA GLY A 169 -19.69 11.89 -1.75
C GLY A 169 -18.81 12.74 -2.66
N ARG A 170 -18.01 12.13 -3.54
CA ARG A 170 -17.10 12.78 -4.47
C ARG A 170 -16.55 11.83 -5.51
N ARG A 171 -16.07 12.35 -6.63
CA ARG A 171 -15.26 11.60 -7.59
C ARG A 171 -13.84 11.47 -7.05
N ASP A 172 -13.48 10.30 -6.51
CA ASP A 172 -12.15 10.03 -5.97
C ASP A 172 -11.26 9.40 -7.05
N ILE A 173 -10.05 9.96 -7.22
CA ILE A 173 -9.01 9.41 -8.09
C ILE A 173 -7.98 8.75 -7.18
N VAL A 174 -7.80 7.44 -7.31
CA VAL A 174 -6.84 6.66 -6.50
C VAL A 174 -5.60 6.34 -7.32
N VAL A 175 -4.42 6.60 -6.75
CA VAL A 175 -3.15 6.14 -7.29
C VAL A 175 -2.52 5.20 -6.27
N ALA A 176 -2.46 3.91 -6.61
CA ALA A 176 -1.94 2.87 -5.74
C ALA A 176 -0.56 2.41 -6.22
N TRP A 177 0.44 2.49 -5.34
CA TRP A 177 1.82 2.13 -5.61
C TRP A 177 2.21 0.83 -4.93
N ARG A 178 2.81 -0.08 -5.68
CA ARG A 178 3.35 -1.35 -5.17
C ARG A 178 4.71 -1.14 -4.50
N GLY A 179 4.94 -1.84 -3.41
CA GLY A 179 6.27 -1.96 -2.80
C GLY A 179 7.08 -3.14 -3.37
N THR A 180 8.21 -3.43 -2.73
CA THR A 180 9.09 -4.55 -3.08
C THR A 180 8.47 -5.88 -2.67
N VAL A 181 8.53 -6.89 -3.54
CA VAL A 181 7.97 -8.23 -3.28
C VAL A 181 9.02 -9.15 -2.68
N GLU A 182 10.29 -9.02 -3.04
CA GLU A 182 11.38 -9.87 -2.54
C GLU A 182 11.85 -9.41 -1.15
N ARG A 183 11.63 -10.27 -0.16
CA ARG A 183 11.82 -10.02 1.27
C ARG A 183 13.24 -9.66 1.74
N PRO A 184 14.36 -10.17 1.14
CA PRO A 184 15.71 -9.81 1.59
C PRO A 184 16.17 -8.41 1.17
N GLU A 185 15.45 -7.73 0.31
CA GLU A 185 15.91 -6.53 -0.39
C GLU A 185 15.48 -5.22 0.26
N VAL A 186 14.47 -5.24 1.13
CA VAL A 186 13.99 -4.04 1.85
C VAL A 186 15.12 -3.30 2.58
N ALA A 187 16.09 -4.04 3.15
CA ALA A 187 17.25 -3.42 3.81
C ALA A 187 18.30 -2.87 2.84
N LYS A 188 18.35 -3.40 1.61
CA LYS A 188 19.28 -2.93 0.56
C LYS A 188 18.76 -1.67 -0.12
N ASP A 189 17.43 -1.58 -0.30
CA ASP A 189 16.75 -0.42 -0.89
C ASP A 189 16.94 0.85 -0.07
N LEU A 190 17.25 0.72 1.23
CA LEU A 190 17.45 1.84 2.15
C LEU A 190 18.90 2.39 2.18
N ALA A 191 19.82 1.87 1.36
CA ALA A 191 21.26 2.23 1.39
C ALA A 191 21.63 3.41 0.50
N PHE A 192 20.70 4.04 -0.22
CA PHE A 192 20.98 5.15 -1.13
C PHE A 192 21.13 6.50 -0.40
N GLY A 193 22.03 7.33 -0.92
CA GLY A 193 22.22 8.69 -0.42
C GLY A 193 21.07 9.64 -0.79
N CYS A 194 21.05 10.80 -0.14
CA CYS A 194 20.14 11.90 -0.43
C CYS A 194 20.49 12.61 -1.74
N VAL A 195 19.50 12.81 -2.59
CA VAL A 195 19.59 13.61 -3.83
C VAL A 195 18.65 14.81 -3.78
N SER A 196 18.80 15.76 -4.70
CA SER A 196 17.91 16.92 -4.79
C SER A 196 16.46 16.50 -5.06
N ALA A 197 15.51 17.07 -4.31
CA ALA A 197 14.08 16.90 -4.52
C ALA A 197 13.52 17.78 -5.67
N ALA A 198 14.37 18.51 -6.40
CA ALA A 198 13.91 19.46 -7.41
C ALA A 198 13.00 18.87 -8.48
N LYS A 199 13.17 17.59 -8.83
CA LYS A 199 12.31 16.90 -9.81
C LYS A 199 10.86 16.79 -9.37
N VAL A 200 10.58 16.64 -8.07
CA VAL A 200 9.24 16.50 -7.50
C VAL A 200 8.70 17.78 -6.85
N LEU A 201 9.50 18.84 -6.86
CA LEU A 201 9.10 20.17 -6.37
C LEU A 201 9.13 21.21 -7.49
N GLN A 202 9.02 20.77 -8.74
CA GLN A 202 8.95 21.67 -9.93
C GLN A 202 7.65 22.50 -9.86
N GLY A 203 7.74 23.77 -10.29
CA GLY A 203 6.59 24.70 -10.21
C GLY A 203 6.63 25.62 -8.99
N THR A 204 7.40 25.28 -7.96
CA THR A 204 7.61 26.13 -6.79
C THR A 204 8.85 27.03 -6.92
N SER A 205 9.41 27.13 -8.12
CA SER A 205 10.75 27.64 -8.41
C SER A 205 10.93 29.17 -8.31
N ALA A 206 9.90 29.94 -7.97
CA ALA A 206 10.08 31.37 -7.70
C ALA A 206 10.82 31.64 -6.38
N ASP A 207 10.77 30.72 -5.42
CA ASP A 207 11.41 30.87 -4.13
C ASP A 207 12.54 29.85 -3.97
N ASN A 208 13.75 30.30 -3.68
CA ASN A 208 14.90 29.50 -3.23
C ASN A 208 14.59 28.62 -1.99
N LYS A 209 13.35 28.63 -1.54
CA LYS A 209 12.82 28.03 -0.31
C LYS A 209 13.07 26.54 -0.18
N PHE A 210 13.03 25.80 -1.31
CA PHE A 210 13.15 24.33 -1.29
C PHE A 210 14.48 23.80 -1.85
N ARG A 211 15.48 24.66 -2.09
CA ARG A 211 16.79 24.23 -2.62
C ARG A 211 17.51 23.19 -1.75
N CYS A 212 17.26 23.20 -0.45
CA CYS A 212 17.85 22.26 0.50
C CYS A 212 17.04 20.97 0.67
N ALA A 213 15.86 20.86 0.04
CA ALA A 213 15.05 19.65 0.11
C ALA A 213 15.77 18.50 -0.62
N ARG A 214 15.93 17.40 0.10
CA ARG A 214 16.59 16.18 -0.38
C ARG A 214 15.68 15.00 -0.14
N VAL A 215 15.70 14.03 -1.06
CA VAL A 215 14.97 12.77 -0.96
C VAL A 215 15.90 11.59 -1.20
N HIS A 216 15.44 10.41 -0.83
CA HIS A 216 16.17 9.17 -1.04
C HIS A 216 16.35 8.89 -2.54
N GLY A 217 17.62 8.72 -2.97
CA GLY A 217 17.98 8.62 -4.37
C GLY A 217 17.35 7.41 -5.07
N GLY A 218 17.29 6.26 -4.39
CA GLY A 218 16.67 5.04 -4.93
C GLY A 218 15.18 5.22 -5.18
N PHE A 219 14.42 5.78 -4.22
CA PHE A 219 12.99 6.02 -4.41
C PHE A 219 12.73 7.00 -5.56
N LEU A 220 13.52 8.08 -5.63
CA LEU A 220 13.40 9.06 -6.71
C LEU A 220 13.73 8.43 -8.07
N SER A 221 14.75 7.56 -8.13
CA SER A 221 15.14 6.87 -9.35
C SER A 221 14.01 6.00 -9.87
N VAL A 222 13.47 5.09 -9.05
CA VAL A 222 12.32 4.25 -9.43
C VAL A 222 11.13 5.09 -9.93
N TYR A 223 10.87 6.21 -9.26
CA TYR A 223 9.75 7.09 -9.61
C TYR A 223 9.96 7.83 -10.93
N THR A 224 11.19 8.27 -11.23
CA THR A 224 11.48 9.20 -12.34
C THR A 224 12.34 8.63 -13.46
N ALA A 225 12.78 7.36 -13.38
CA ALA A 225 13.55 6.75 -14.45
C ALA A 225 12.69 6.56 -15.71
N SER A 226 13.23 6.93 -16.86
CA SER A 226 12.69 6.68 -18.20
C SER A 226 13.72 5.93 -19.01
N ASP A 227 13.28 5.15 -20.00
CA ASP A 227 14.18 4.48 -20.93
C ASP A 227 14.44 5.40 -22.14
N PRO A 228 15.68 5.97 -22.28
CA PRO A 228 15.99 6.85 -23.39
C PRO A 228 16.10 6.13 -24.73
N ASP A 229 16.26 4.81 -24.71
CA ASP A 229 16.40 3.99 -25.92
C ASP A 229 15.04 3.47 -26.43
N ASN A 230 13.99 3.65 -25.61
CA ASN A 230 12.60 3.34 -25.95
C ASN A 230 11.75 4.58 -25.71
N ASN A 231 11.63 5.44 -26.73
CA ASN A 231 10.90 6.71 -26.65
C ASN A 231 9.43 6.59 -26.23
N ASP A 232 8.88 5.36 -26.19
CA ASP A 232 7.49 5.09 -25.80
C ASP A 232 7.33 4.82 -24.31
N MET A 233 8.44 4.74 -23.53
CA MET A 233 8.38 4.41 -22.11
C MET A 233 8.62 5.63 -21.21
N ALA A 234 7.53 6.38 -20.99
CA ALA A 234 7.50 7.43 -19.98
C ALA A 234 7.82 6.87 -18.57
N SER A 235 8.43 7.69 -17.71
CA SER A 235 8.66 7.30 -16.32
C SER A 235 7.35 6.96 -15.59
N ALA A 236 7.42 6.17 -14.53
CA ALA A 236 6.24 5.89 -13.69
C ALA A 236 5.58 7.18 -13.17
N ARG A 237 6.40 8.19 -12.87
CA ARG A 237 5.98 9.55 -12.56
C ARG A 237 5.09 10.15 -13.65
N ASP A 238 5.61 10.20 -14.88
CA ASP A 238 4.93 10.89 -15.97
C ASP A 238 3.64 10.16 -16.36
N GLN A 239 3.65 8.82 -16.35
CA GLN A 239 2.46 7.99 -16.53
C GLN A 239 1.36 8.34 -15.53
N ALA A 240 1.70 8.47 -14.22
CA ALA A 240 0.74 8.79 -13.16
C ALA A 240 0.22 10.23 -13.29
N LEU A 241 1.11 11.21 -13.49
CA LEU A 241 0.73 12.62 -13.59
C LEU A 241 -0.14 12.89 -14.82
N GLU A 242 0.19 12.28 -15.97
CA GLU A 242 -0.59 12.41 -17.21
C GLU A 242 -2.01 11.86 -17.02
N GLU A 243 -2.13 10.65 -16.47
CA GLU A 243 -3.43 10.03 -16.27
C GLU A 243 -4.30 10.81 -15.29
N VAL A 244 -3.73 11.29 -14.18
CA VAL A 244 -4.48 12.09 -13.22
C VAL A 244 -4.92 13.41 -13.84
N ARG A 245 -4.08 14.11 -14.66
CA ARG A 245 -4.51 15.30 -15.41
C ARG A 245 -5.67 15.01 -16.35
N ARG A 246 -5.59 13.89 -17.08
CA ARG A 246 -6.68 13.45 -17.97
C ARG A 246 -7.99 13.25 -17.20
N LEU A 247 -7.93 12.59 -16.05
CA LEU A 247 -9.11 12.35 -15.20
C LEU A 247 -9.65 13.65 -14.60
N MET A 248 -8.79 14.58 -14.18
CA MET A 248 -9.18 15.90 -13.70
C MET A 248 -9.91 16.72 -14.79
N GLU A 249 -9.49 16.60 -16.07
CA GLU A 249 -10.20 17.25 -17.18
C GLU A 249 -11.54 16.58 -17.47
N VAL A 250 -11.59 15.23 -17.46
CA VAL A 250 -12.84 14.46 -17.69
C VAL A 250 -13.90 14.80 -16.64
N HIS A 251 -13.48 14.97 -15.38
CA HIS A 251 -14.38 15.20 -14.24
C HIS A 251 -14.33 16.65 -13.71
N LYS A 252 -13.99 17.61 -14.57
CA LYS A 252 -13.79 19.02 -14.21
C LYS A 252 -14.99 19.69 -13.56
N ASP A 253 -16.19 19.20 -13.83
CA ASP A 253 -17.45 19.76 -13.33
C ASP A 253 -17.92 19.04 -12.04
N GLU A 254 -17.17 18.03 -11.58
CA GLU A 254 -17.50 17.27 -10.39
C GLU A 254 -16.62 17.67 -9.19
N VAL A 255 -17.12 17.43 -7.98
CA VAL A 255 -16.30 17.53 -6.78
C VAL A 255 -15.34 16.33 -6.74
N THR A 256 -14.04 16.60 -6.81
CA THR A 256 -12.99 15.59 -6.91
C THR A 256 -12.08 15.57 -5.69
N SER A 257 -11.45 14.41 -5.46
CA SER A 257 -10.30 14.24 -4.57
C SER A 257 -9.27 13.33 -5.23
N ILE A 258 -8.01 13.48 -4.84
CA ILE A 258 -6.94 12.54 -5.24
C ILE A 258 -6.43 11.86 -3.98
N THR A 259 -6.48 10.52 -3.97
CA THR A 259 -5.92 9.71 -2.88
C THR A 259 -4.76 8.89 -3.42
N VAL A 260 -3.58 9.05 -2.79
CA VAL A 260 -2.39 8.30 -3.15
C VAL A 260 -2.09 7.32 -2.03
N THR A 261 -1.93 6.04 -2.35
CA THR A 261 -1.70 5.00 -1.34
C THR A 261 -0.58 4.05 -1.73
N GLY A 262 -0.02 3.39 -0.75
CA GLY A 262 1.02 2.39 -0.93
C GLY A 262 1.56 1.88 0.39
N HIS A 263 2.31 0.79 0.31
CA HIS A 263 2.94 0.14 1.45
C HIS A 263 4.46 0.01 1.19
N SER A 264 5.27 0.18 2.23
CA SER A 264 6.73 0.03 2.14
C SER A 264 7.34 0.98 1.10
N LEU A 265 8.13 0.49 0.14
CA LEU A 265 8.61 1.28 -1.01
C LEU A 265 7.44 1.96 -1.75
N GLY A 266 6.29 1.29 -1.92
CA GLY A 266 5.11 1.89 -2.53
C GLY A 266 4.60 3.12 -1.78
N ALA A 267 4.71 3.14 -0.44
CA ALA A 267 4.37 4.31 0.36
C ALA A 267 5.39 5.46 0.18
N ALA A 268 6.67 5.14 -0.04
CA ALA A 268 7.67 6.15 -0.40
C ALA A 268 7.38 6.77 -1.77
N LEU A 269 7.02 5.95 -2.77
CA LEU A 269 6.61 6.43 -4.10
C LEU A 269 5.31 7.25 -4.02
N ALA A 270 4.34 6.82 -3.22
CA ALA A 270 3.12 7.56 -2.94
C ALA A 270 3.41 8.94 -2.32
N THR A 271 4.38 9.02 -1.41
CA THR A 271 4.82 10.29 -0.81
C THR A 271 5.43 11.24 -1.84
N LEU A 272 6.31 10.73 -2.72
CA LEU A 272 6.88 11.52 -3.82
C LEU A 272 5.81 11.95 -4.81
N ASN A 273 4.90 11.05 -5.17
CA ASN A 273 3.84 11.32 -6.13
C ASN A 273 2.84 12.36 -5.60
N ALA A 274 2.44 12.27 -4.32
CA ALA A 274 1.50 13.21 -3.73
C ALA A 274 2.06 14.65 -3.70
N VAL A 275 3.31 14.83 -3.31
CA VAL A 275 3.93 16.17 -3.31
C VAL A 275 4.15 16.70 -4.74
N ASP A 276 4.54 15.83 -5.67
CA ASP A 276 4.76 16.20 -7.07
C ASP A 276 3.46 16.64 -7.75
N MET A 277 2.34 15.96 -7.52
CA MET A 277 1.03 16.38 -8.05
C MET A 277 0.66 17.78 -7.63
N VAL A 278 0.89 18.13 -6.37
CA VAL A 278 0.56 19.48 -5.87
C VAL A 278 1.58 20.49 -6.34
N ALA A 279 2.86 20.18 -6.31
CA ALA A 279 3.94 21.07 -6.75
C ALA A 279 3.89 21.37 -8.25
N SER A 280 3.47 20.40 -9.06
CA SER A 280 3.31 20.56 -10.52
C SER A 280 1.91 21.02 -10.94
N GLY A 281 1.03 21.31 -9.97
CA GLY A 281 -0.32 21.82 -10.23
C GLY A 281 -1.28 20.82 -10.87
N VAL A 282 -1.01 19.52 -10.78
CA VAL A 282 -1.91 18.48 -11.33
C VAL A 282 -3.27 18.47 -10.63
N ASN A 283 -3.31 18.86 -9.36
CA ASN A 283 -4.52 18.98 -8.57
C ASN A 283 -5.29 20.30 -8.78
N MET A 284 -4.78 21.18 -9.63
CA MET A 284 -5.48 22.43 -9.96
C MET A 284 -6.60 22.12 -10.95
N PRO A 285 -7.79 22.72 -10.76
CA PRO A 285 -8.87 22.55 -11.69
C PRO A 285 -8.48 23.15 -13.06
N PRO A 286 -9.03 22.64 -14.18
CA PRO A 286 -8.84 23.26 -15.48
C PRO A 286 -9.23 24.75 -15.49
N ALA A 287 -8.59 25.54 -16.34
CA ALA A 287 -8.68 27.03 -16.34
C ALA A 287 -10.11 27.63 -16.43
N LEU A 288 -11.06 26.85 -16.92
CA LEU A 288 -12.48 27.27 -17.04
C LEU A 288 -13.37 26.72 -15.91
N SER A 289 -12.81 25.88 -15.00
CA SER A 289 -13.58 25.34 -13.88
C SER A 289 -13.63 26.35 -12.73
N GLN A 290 -14.80 26.43 -12.07
CA GLN A 290 -14.96 27.19 -10.83
C GLN A 290 -14.69 26.38 -9.57
N GLN A 291 -14.24 25.12 -9.71
CA GLN A 291 -13.95 24.25 -8.59
C GLN A 291 -12.68 24.72 -7.86
N PRO A 292 -12.61 24.55 -6.53
CA PRO A 292 -11.39 24.81 -5.79
C PRO A 292 -10.32 23.78 -6.15
N PRO A 293 -9.03 24.03 -5.82
CA PRO A 293 -7.98 23.03 -5.96
C PRO A 293 -8.37 21.72 -5.29
N CYS A 294 -8.19 20.62 -6.03
CA CYS A 294 -8.51 19.27 -5.57
C CYS A 294 -7.59 18.89 -4.39
N PRO A 295 -8.13 18.40 -3.25
CA PRO A 295 -7.29 17.91 -2.17
C PRO A 295 -6.56 16.64 -2.59
N VAL A 296 -5.28 16.55 -2.19
CA VAL A 296 -4.42 15.39 -2.36
C VAL A 296 -4.13 14.80 -0.99
N THR A 297 -4.52 13.55 -0.78
CA THR A 297 -4.32 12.85 0.48
C THR A 297 -3.49 11.59 0.26
N ALA A 298 -2.38 11.48 0.98
CA ALA A 298 -1.57 10.26 1.01
C ALA A 298 -1.95 9.41 2.23
N ILE A 299 -2.40 8.17 1.99
CA ILE A 299 -2.63 7.15 3.03
C ILE A 299 -1.50 6.13 2.91
N LEU A 300 -0.57 6.17 3.85
CA LEU A 300 0.72 5.50 3.77
C LEU A 300 0.82 4.39 4.80
N PHE A 301 1.20 3.19 4.37
CA PHE A 301 1.40 2.05 5.27
C PHE A 301 2.89 1.69 5.34
N ALA A 302 3.43 1.57 6.54
CA ALA A 302 4.83 1.18 6.75
C ALA A 302 5.85 1.99 5.92
N CYS A 303 5.58 3.28 5.68
CA CYS A 303 6.41 4.12 4.82
C CYS A 303 7.81 4.31 5.42
N PRO A 304 8.90 4.00 4.71
CA PRO A 304 10.23 4.42 5.13
C PRO A 304 10.35 5.95 5.10
N LYS A 305 11.35 6.49 5.76
CA LYS A 305 11.62 7.93 5.73
C LYS A 305 12.11 8.35 4.34
N VAL A 306 11.40 9.27 3.70
CA VAL A 306 11.59 9.58 2.27
C VAL A 306 12.63 10.68 2.04
N GLY A 307 12.75 11.64 2.95
CA GLY A 307 13.63 12.79 2.72
C GLY A 307 14.16 13.44 4.00
N ASN A 308 14.82 14.56 3.84
CA ASN A 308 15.33 15.33 4.96
C ASN A 308 14.26 16.27 5.56
N SER A 309 14.63 17.01 6.64
CA SER A 309 13.72 17.97 7.30
C SER A 309 13.24 19.09 6.37
N TRP A 310 14.04 19.49 5.39
CA TRP A 310 13.64 20.49 4.39
C TRP A 310 12.58 19.94 3.43
N PHE A 311 12.67 18.66 3.04
CA PHE A 311 11.62 18.00 2.27
C PHE A 311 10.34 17.89 3.07
N LYS A 312 10.40 17.51 4.35
CA LYS A 312 9.24 17.51 5.25
C LYS A 312 8.59 18.89 5.34
N ALA A 313 9.41 19.96 5.49
CA ALA A 313 8.90 21.33 5.56
C ALA A 313 8.25 21.75 4.23
N ALA A 314 8.83 21.34 3.08
CA ALA A 314 8.23 21.56 1.77
C ALA A 314 6.89 20.85 1.65
N PHE A 315 6.82 19.56 2.00
CA PHE A 315 5.60 18.75 1.99
C PHE A 315 4.49 19.40 2.84
N ALA A 316 4.81 19.81 4.07
CA ALA A 316 3.86 20.42 4.99
C ALA A 316 3.40 21.83 4.57
N SER A 317 4.09 22.50 3.64
CA SER A 317 3.77 23.86 3.21
C SER A 317 2.63 23.93 2.20
N PHE A 318 2.25 22.82 1.57
CA PHE A 318 1.16 22.78 0.61
C PHE A 318 -0.21 22.65 1.29
N PRO A 319 -1.11 23.63 1.13
CA PRO A 319 -2.37 23.67 1.87
C PRO A 319 -3.36 22.58 1.45
N THR A 320 -3.24 22.05 0.24
CA THR A 320 -4.10 20.99 -0.30
C THR A 320 -3.54 19.59 -0.12
N LEU A 321 -2.32 19.46 0.42
CA LEU A 321 -1.64 18.17 0.63
C LEU A 321 -1.78 17.70 2.07
N ARG A 322 -2.16 16.46 2.24
CA ARG A 322 -2.25 15.78 3.55
C ARG A 322 -1.62 14.40 3.47
N ALA A 323 -1.08 13.93 4.59
CA ALA A 323 -0.59 12.56 4.70
C ALA A 323 -0.89 11.97 6.07
N LEU A 324 -1.50 10.79 6.07
CA LEU A 324 -1.67 9.94 7.23
C LEU A 324 -0.76 8.72 7.08
N HIS A 325 0.15 8.54 8.03
CA HIS A 325 1.06 7.41 8.06
C HIS A 325 0.63 6.39 9.11
N VAL A 326 0.20 5.22 8.67
CA VAL A 326 -0.11 4.08 9.56
C VAL A 326 1.19 3.34 9.87
N LYS A 327 1.53 3.23 11.15
CA LYS A 327 2.75 2.57 11.66
C LYS A 327 2.41 1.47 12.63
N ASN A 328 2.93 0.28 12.38
CA ASN A 328 2.93 -0.78 13.36
C ASN A 328 4.11 -0.59 14.34
N PHE A 329 3.86 -0.70 15.63
CA PHE A 329 4.83 -0.38 16.68
C PHE A 329 6.16 -1.13 16.52
N TRP A 330 6.11 -2.39 16.12
CA TRP A 330 7.27 -3.28 15.99
C TRP A 330 7.92 -3.29 14.61
N ASP A 331 7.31 -2.62 13.63
CA ASP A 331 7.90 -2.50 12.29
C ASP A 331 9.08 -1.52 12.29
N MET A 332 10.23 -2.01 11.82
CA MET A 332 11.45 -1.21 11.76
C MET A 332 11.57 -0.36 10.49
N VAL A 333 10.84 -0.71 9.41
CA VAL A 333 10.93 0.01 8.13
C VAL A 333 10.56 1.49 8.25
N PRO A 334 9.49 1.90 8.96
CA PRO A 334 9.18 3.32 9.16
C PRO A 334 10.24 4.12 9.93
N ARG A 335 11.18 3.44 10.60
CA ARG A 335 12.27 4.08 11.34
C ARG A 335 13.50 4.33 10.47
N MET A 336 13.56 3.67 9.29
CA MET A 336 14.69 3.70 8.38
C MET A 336 14.46 4.66 7.19
N PRO A 337 15.53 5.22 6.57
CA PRO A 337 16.88 5.32 7.11
C PRO A 337 16.96 6.28 8.32
N PRO A 338 17.90 6.10 9.26
CA PRO A 338 17.90 6.85 10.54
C PRO A 338 18.13 8.36 10.37
N LEU A 339 18.87 8.78 9.34
CA LEU A 339 19.22 10.19 9.08
C LEU A 339 18.14 10.94 8.27
N TYR A 340 17.07 10.26 7.88
CA TYR A 340 15.97 10.85 7.13
C TYR A 340 14.81 11.18 8.06
N THR A 341 13.85 11.92 7.53
CA THR A 341 12.66 12.38 8.25
C THR A 341 11.41 11.82 7.59
N ASP A 342 10.43 11.48 8.39
CA ASP A 342 9.08 11.16 7.92
C ASP A 342 8.43 12.41 7.33
N ALA A 343 7.96 12.34 6.10
CA ALA A 343 7.30 13.45 5.43
C ALA A 343 5.87 13.67 5.97
N ALA A 344 5.18 12.59 6.35
CA ALA A 344 3.85 12.67 6.92
C ALA A 344 3.84 13.47 8.24
N THR A 345 2.84 14.32 8.39
CA THR A 345 2.66 15.15 9.59
C THR A 345 1.80 14.48 10.63
N VAL A 346 0.96 13.53 10.23
CA VAL A 346 0.03 12.79 11.08
C VAL A 346 0.33 11.30 11.03
N THR A 347 0.32 10.66 12.20
CA THR A 347 0.61 9.22 12.32
C THR A 347 -0.49 8.53 13.12
N LEU A 348 -0.99 7.42 12.59
CA LEU A 348 -1.77 6.43 13.31
C LEU A 348 -0.84 5.30 13.75
N HIS A 349 -0.71 5.09 15.05
CA HIS A 349 0.03 3.96 15.59
C HIS A 349 -0.92 2.79 15.85
N ILE A 350 -0.51 1.59 15.41
CA ILE A 350 -1.16 0.33 15.72
C ILE A 350 -0.15 -0.62 16.36
N ASP A 351 -0.63 -1.57 17.14
CA ASP A 351 0.18 -2.64 17.73
C ASP A 351 -0.45 -4.00 17.42
N THR A 352 0.07 -4.67 16.41
CA THR A 352 -0.41 -5.98 15.97
C THR A 352 -0.11 -7.10 16.95
N THR A 353 0.81 -6.92 17.92
CA THR A 353 1.09 -7.93 18.96
C THR A 353 -0.06 -8.09 19.95
N ARG A 354 -0.98 -7.14 19.97
CA ARG A 354 -2.18 -7.17 20.82
C ARG A 354 -3.27 -8.07 20.27
N SER A 355 -3.21 -8.42 18.98
CA SER A 355 -4.18 -9.32 18.38
C SER A 355 -4.07 -10.74 18.95
N PRO A 356 -5.20 -11.34 19.39
CA PRO A 356 -5.23 -12.73 19.82
C PRO A 356 -5.13 -13.72 18.65
N ASP A 357 -5.23 -13.24 17.41
CA ASP A 357 -5.26 -14.06 16.21
C ASP A 357 -3.88 -14.21 15.57
N LEU A 358 -2.93 -13.32 15.93
CA LEU A 358 -1.58 -13.35 15.37
C LEU A 358 -0.61 -14.10 16.28
N ARG A 359 0.37 -14.75 15.66
CA ARG A 359 1.46 -15.44 16.38
C ARG A 359 2.22 -14.44 17.24
N ARG A 360 2.50 -14.83 18.47
CA ARG A 360 3.35 -14.04 19.36
C ARG A 360 4.81 -14.23 18.95
N CYS A 361 5.52 -13.14 18.77
CA CYS A 361 6.97 -13.18 18.65
C CYS A 361 7.59 -13.49 20.00
N ASN A 362 8.42 -14.52 20.05
CA ASN A 362 9.26 -14.75 21.22
C ASN A 362 10.51 -13.88 21.09
N PHE A 363 10.54 -12.75 21.79
CA PHE A 363 11.64 -11.78 21.74
C PHE A 363 12.99 -12.37 22.18
N GLU A 364 12.99 -13.45 22.98
CA GLU A 364 14.23 -14.14 23.40
C GLU A 364 14.82 -15.03 22.30
N LEU A 365 13.97 -15.52 21.39
CA LEU A 365 14.34 -16.37 20.26
C LEU A 365 14.14 -15.66 18.92
N MET A 366 14.03 -14.34 18.94
CA MET A 366 13.67 -13.54 17.78
C MET A 366 14.58 -13.86 16.58
N ASN A 367 14.01 -14.44 15.55
CA ASN A 367 14.63 -14.47 14.24
C ASN A 367 14.52 -13.06 13.65
N PRO A 368 15.62 -12.25 13.66
CA PRO A 368 15.54 -10.83 13.29
C PRO A 368 15.03 -10.60 11.87
N PHE A 369 15.03 -11.63 11.03
CA PHE A 369 14.52 -11.51 9.65
C PHE A 369 13.09 -12.04 9.48
N GLY A 370 12.69 -13.12 10.18
CA GLY A 370 11.35 -13.71 10.04
C GLY A 370 10.26 -12.90 10.74
N ASP A 371 10.54 -12.48 11.98
CA ASP A 371 9.56 -11.77 12.81
C ASP A 371 9.38 -10.32 12.37
N VAL A 372 10.47 -9.66 11.90
CA VAL A 372 10.40 -8.32 11.29
C VAL A 372 9.48 -8.31 10.08
N LEU A 373 9.48 -9.38 9.27
CA LEU A 373 8.63 -9.49 8.08
C LEU A 373 7.14 -9.63 8.42
N MET A 374 6.80 -10.27 9.54
CA MET A 374 5.42 -10.35 10.01
C MET A 374 4.89 -8.97 10.38
N PHE A 375 5.68 -8.18 11.12
CA PHE A 375 5.29 -6.82 11.51
C PHE A 375 5.20 -5.84 10.34
N HIS A 376 5.92 -6.14 9.24
CA HIS A 376 5.92 -5.32 8.02
C HIS A 376 4.89 -5.78 6.98
N ASN A 377 4.11 -6.82 7.24
CA ASN A 377 3.12 -7.33 6.30
C ASN A 377 1.89 -6.42 6.23
N LEU A 378 1.47 -5.99 5.04
CA LEU A 378 0.34 -5.07 4.87
C LEU A 378 -0.98 -5.67 5.38
N GLU A 379 -1.23 -6.97 5.18
CA GLU A 379 -2.44 -7.61 5.70
C GLU A 379 -2.46 -7.64 7.24
N CYS A 380 -1.30 -7.77 7.89
CA CYS A 380 -1.19 -7.59 9.34
C CYS A 380 -1.49 -6.15 9.76
N TYR A 381 -1.07 -5.15 8.96
CA TYR A 381 -1.44 -3.75 9.19
C TYR A 381 -2.95 -3.54 9.11
N LEU A 382 -3.60 -4.07 8.07
CA LEU A 382 -5.05 -3.93 7.88
C LEU A 382 -5.83 -4.64 8.99
N HIS A 383 -5.37 -5.82 9.42
CA HIS A 383 -5.91 -6.52 10.59
C HIS A 383 -5.73 -5.68 11.87
N GLY A 384 -4.55 -5.09 12.07
CA GLY A 384 -4.30 -4.17 13.18
C GLY A 384 -5.22 -2.96 13.16
N VAL A 385 -5.38 -2.30 12.00
CA VAL A 385 -6.35 -1.19 11.85
C VAL A 385 -7.76 -1.65 12.15
N ALA A 386 -8.15 -2.88 11.76
CA ALA A 386 -9.50 -3.40 11.98
C ALA A 386 -9.83 -3.63 13.46
N GLY A 387 -8.83 -3.90 14.32
CA GLY A 387 -9.08 -4.34 15.69
C GLY A 387 -8.32 -3.62 16.80
N ASP A 388 -7.30 -2.81 16.52
CA ASP A 388 -6.59 -2.05 17.56
C ASP A 388 -7.36 -0.79 17.96
N HIS A 389 -7.53 -0.59 19.26
CA HIS A 389 -8.23 0.53 19.88
C HIS A 389 -7.31 1.43 20.72
N GLY A 390 -5.99 1.34 20.51
CA GLY A 390 -5.00 2.08 21.28
C GLY A 390 -4.58 1.40 22.59
N ALA A 391 -3.61 1.97 23.30
CA ALA A 391 -2.88 1.33 24.39
C ALA A 391 -3.72 0.86 25.58
N HIS A 392 -4.88 1.46 25.79
CA HIS A 392 -5.70 1.24 27.01
C HIS A 392 -6.97 0.41 26.77
N ARG A 393 -7.14 -0.18 25.57
CA ARG A 393 -8.30 -0.99 25.23
C ARG A 393 -7.86 -2.34 24.69
N ASP A 394 -8.70 -3.36 24.89
CA ASP A 394 -8.45 -4.69 24.31
C ASP A 394 -8.57 -4.65 22.78
N PHE A 395 -7.88 -5.59 22.13
CA PHE A 395 -8.00 -5.78 20.69
C PHE A 395 -9.35 -6.44 20.39
N GLU A 396 -10.17 -5.77 19.60
CA GLU A 396 -11.49 -6.27 19.19
C GLU A 396 -11.75 -5.87 17.73
N LEU A 397 -11.99 -6.85 16.86
CA LEU A 397 -12.33 -6.60 15.46
C LEU A 397 -13.69 -5.91 15.36
N VAL A 398 -13.68 -4.66 14.92
CA VAL A 398 -14.90 -3.84 14.69
C VAL A 398 -15.24 -3.71 13.21
N VAL A 399 -14.34 -4.15 12.33
CA VAL A 399 -14.58 -4.30 10.90
C VAL A 399 -14.58 -5.78 10.58
N ASP A 400 -15.64 -6.24 9.91
CA ASP A 400 -15.75 -7.63 9.46
C ASP A 400 -14.84 -7.85 8.24
N ARG A 401 -13.59 -8.18 8.55
CA ARG A 401 -12.55 -8.50 7.58
C ARG A 401 -12.05 -9.91 7.86
N ASP A 402 -12.01 -10.75 6.81
CA ASP A 402 -11.63 -12.15 6.99
C ASP A 402 -10.19 -12.25 7.53
N VAL A 403 -10.03 -12.96 8.63
CA VAL A 403 -8.73 -13.20 9.27
C VAL A 403 -7.80 -14.02 8.36
N ALA A 404 -8.33 -14.83 7.44
CA ALA A 404 -7.54 -15.62 6.50
C ALA A 404 -6.64 -14.74 5.60
N LEU A 405 -7.06 -13.51 5.33
CA LEU A 405 -6.30 -12.56 4.51
C LEU A 405 -4.91 -12.26 5.10
N VAL A 406 -4.74 -12.34 6.41
CA VAL A 406 -3.46 -12.15 7.09
C VAL A 406 -2.38 -13.10 6.54
N ASN A 407 -2.75 -14.34 6.19
CA ASN A 407 -1.83 -15.32 5.63
C ASN A 407 -1.74 -15.27 4.09
N LYS A 408 -2.32 -14.28 3.39
CA LYS A 408 -2.21 -14.18 1.93
C LYS A 408 -0.77 -14.34 1.43
N SER A 409 0.16 -13.61 2.03
CA SER A 409 1.58 -13.62 1.65
C SER A 409 2.53 -13.92 2.82
N SER A 410 2.01 -14.36 3.96
CA SER A 410 2.78 -14.59 5.20
C SER A 410 2.33 -15.87 5.93
N ASN A 411 2.89 -16.10 7.10
CA ASN A 411 2.47 -17.14 8.05
C ASN A 411 2.32 -16.49 9.44
N ALA A 412 1.42 -15.54 9.56
CA ALA A 412 1.29 -14.74 10.77
C ALA A 412 0.16 -15.19 11.70
N LEU A 413 -0.80 -16.00 11.21
CA LEU A 413 -1.90 -16.52 12.04
C LEU A 413 -1.43 -17.61 12.99
N ILE A 414 -2.03 -17.66 14.18
CA ILE A 414 -1.86 -18.77 15.13
C ILE A 414 -2.46 -20.07 14.56
N ASP A 415 -1.99 -21.21 15.09
CA ASP A 415 -2.32 -22.54 14.56
C ASP A 415 -3.78 -22.97 14.73
N LYS A 416 -4.59 -22.22 15.50
CA LYS A 416 -6.03 -22.49 15.60
C LYS A 416 -6.79 -22.24 14.29
N TYR A 417 -6.20 -21.46 13.36
CA TYR A 417 -6.80 -21.20 12.06
C TYR A 417 -6.19 -22.15 11.02
N PRO A 418 -6.98 -23.00 10.35
CA PRO A 418 -6.49 -23.91 9.32
C PRO A 418 -6.25 -23.19 7.99
N VAL A 419 -5.51 -22.07 8.04
CA VAL A 419 -5.20 -21.22 6.89
C VAL A 419 -3.76 -21.44 6.49
N PRO A 420 -3.49 -21.95 5.27
CA PRO A 420 -2.12 -22.17 4.81
C PRO A 420 -1.29 -20.89 4.75
N ALA A 421 0.00 -20.99 5.03
CA ALA A 421 0.93 -19.89 4.84
C ALA A 421 1.02 -19.49 3.37
N SER A 422 1.03 -18.19 3.07
CA SER A 422 1.15 -17.62 1.72
C SER A 422 0.19 -18.27 0.71
N TRP A 423 -1.07 -18.42 1.08
CA TRP A 423 -2.07 -19.18 0.31
C TRP A 423 -2.51 -18.47 -0.98
N TRP A 424 -2.31 -17.15 -1.09
CA TRP A 424 -2.68 -16.39 -2.28
C TRP A 424 -1.84 -16.78 -3.51
N VAL A 425 -0.67 -17.35 -3.29
CA VAL A 425 0.24 -17.74 -4.37
C VAL A 425 -0.24 -19.03 -5.03
N ALA A 426 -0.40 -19.01 -6.35
CA ALA A 426 -0.76 -20.12 -7.23
C ALA A 426 -1.79 -21.13 -6.65
N LYS A 427 -3.00 -21.12 -7.19
CA LYS A 427 -4.11 -22.05 -6.87
C LYS A 427 -4.71 -21.92 -5.47
N ASN A 428 -4.51 -20.80 -4.79
CA ASN A 428 -5.09 -20.47 -3.49
C ASN A 428 -4.94 -21.57 -2.40
N LYS A 429 -4.11 -22.59 -2.61
CA LYS A 429 -3.82 -23.70 -1.70
C LYS A 429 -5.08 -24.24 -1.00
N PHE A 430 -6.11 -24.56 -1.81
CA PHE A 430 -7.41 -25.07 -1.38
C PHE A 430 -8.27 -24.08 -0.56
N MET A 431 -7.89 -22.81 -0.46
CA MET A 431 -8.80 -21.79 0.07
C MET A 431 -9.87 -21.46 -0.96
N VAL A 432 -11.14 -21.50 -0.54
CA VAL A 432 -12.30 -21.20 -1.38
C VAL A 432 -13.16 -20.14 -0.70
N LYS A 433 -13.54 -19.12 -1.45
CA LYS A 433 -14.43 -18.08 -0.95
C LYS A 433 -15.86 -18.62 -0.90
N GLN A 434 -16.47 -18.56 0.26
CA GLN A 434 -17.85 -18.98 0.51
C GLN A 434 -18.85 -17.88 0.11
N ALA A 435 -20.13 -18.25 0.03
CA ALA A 435 -21.20 -17.32 -0.34
C ALA A 435 -21.38 -16.14 0.65
N ASP A 436 -20.96 -16.32 1.90
CA ASP A 436 -20.97 -15.30 2.96
C ASP A 436 -19.76 -14.34 2.88
N GLY A 437 -18.86 -14.56 1.92
CA GLY A 437 -17.65 -13.74 1.69
C GLY A 437 -16.41 -14.18 2.46
N HIS A 438 -16.49 -15.21 3.30
CA HIS A 438 -15.33 -15.73 4.05
C HIS A 438 -14.58 -16.81 3.26
N TRP A 439 -13.28 -16.92 3.53
CA TRP A 439 -12.42 -17.94 2.95
C TRP A 439 -12.32 -19.16 3.85
N GLU A 440 -12.58 -20.34 3.29
CA GLU A 440 -12.46 -21.61 3.99
C GLU A 440 -11.49 -22.55 3.29
N LEU A 441 -10.76 -23.34 4.10
CA LEU A 441 -9.95 -24.44 3.58
C LEU A 441 -10.90 -25.59 3.22
N MET A 442 -10.94 -25.93 1.94
CA MET A 442 -11.68 -27.10 1.46
C MET A 442 -10.75 -28.32 1.48
N ASP A 443 -11.21 -29.40 2.11
CA ASP A 443 -10.53 -30.69 2.04
C ASP A 443 -10.53 -31.18 0.60
N GLY A 444 -9.33 -31.47 0.04
CA GLY A 444 -9.14 -31.94 -1.30
C GLY A 444 -9.58 -33.38 -1.52
#